data_efc3015a399ced2074b1b4c51d934424
#
_entry.id   efc3015a399ced2074b1b4c51d934424
#
_cell.length_a   1.000
_cell.length_b   1.000
_cell.length_c   1.000
_cell.angle_alpha   90.00
_cell.angle_beta   90.00
_cell.angle_gamma   90.00
#
_symmetry.space_group_name_H-M   'P 1'
#
loop_
_entity.id
_entity.type
_entity.pdbx_description
1 polymer ?
#
loop_
_entity_poly.entity_id
_entity_poly.type
_entity_poly.pdbx_seq_one_letter_code
_entity_poly.pdbx_strand_id
1 'polypeptide(L)'
;MRRYLFGMQLPLPVVGLERAAAILEAVILAALAALCLHLYWRYRKPYFAWFAAAWGMYVLRMWAILSFLTTARPGWLYWHQVFTGWTALALLWAALVFVRQPRWRHAYFLVALFPPVWSYIAIYRLDHFVWAALPAVLFLSFATLATGWVFFRHFDRVGGTGAGLLAGSFLLWGIHHLDYLILRAQGAWNPWGYYLDIFFELAVGTGILLLVLDDLRRGLGALGALSGDLQRAGREDQDV
;
A
#
# COMPACT_ATOMS: atom_id res chain seq x y z
N MET A 1 22.34 -2.36 22.02
CA MET A 1 21.62 -1.85 20.84
C MET A 1 22.50 -1.04 19.89
N ARG A 2 23.29 -0.05 20.35
CA ARG A 2 24.16 0.75 19.46
C ARG A 2 25.14 -0.06 18.60
N ARG A 3 25.67 -1.18 19.07
CA ARG A 3 26.70 -1.96 18.34
C ARG A 3 26.17 -2.82 17.18
N TYR A 4 24.91 -3.25 17.21
CA TYR A 4 24.37 -4.18 16.20
C TYR A 4 23.61 -3.46 15.06
N LEU A 5 23.01 -2.29 15.30
CA LEU A 5 22.42 -1.45 14.27
C LEU A 5 23.50 -0.61 13.52
N PHE A 6 24.65 -0.36 14.15
CA PHE A 6 25.70 0.53 13.64
C PHE A 6 27.03 -0.17 13.32
N GLY A 7 27.13 -1.50 13.56
CA GLY A 7 28.35 -2.26 13.24
C GLY A 7 28.62 -2.42 11.73
N MET A 8 27.63 -2.14 10.90
CA MET A 8 27.78 -2.14 9.45
C MET A 8 28.03 -0.70 8.99
N GLN A 9 29.31 -0.32 8.90
CA GLN A 9 29.71 0.86 8.12
C GLN A 9 29.50 0.53 6.65
N LEU A 10 28.29 0.86 6.13
CA LEU A 10 28.05 0.79 4.70
C LEU A 10 29.01 1.75 3.98
N PRO A 11 29.63 1.36 2.87
CA PRO A 11 30.45 2.27 2.07
C PRO A 11 29.65 3.52 1.70
N LEU A 12 30.27 4.71 1.77
CA LEU A 12 29.63 6.00 1.47
C LEU A 12 28.82 6.04 0.16
N PRO A 13 29.25 5.42 -0.96
CA PRO A 13 28.45 5.37 -2.18
C PRO A 13 27.12 4.63 -2.02
N VAL A 14 27.06 3.59 -1.19
CA VAL A 14 25.82 2.82 -0.94
C VAL A 14 24.80 3.67 -0.17
N VAL A 15 25.23 4.46 0.80
CA VAL A 15 24.36 5.39 1.54
C VAL A 15 23.79 6.47 0.64
N GLY A 16 24.57 6.96 -0.34
CA GLY A 16 24.12 7.93 -1.33
C GLY A 16 23.02 7.37 -2.24
N LEU A 17 23.19 6.15 -2.74
CA LEU A 17 22.21 5.46 -3.57
C LEU A 17 20.91 5.12 -2.78
N GLU A 18 21.03 4.70 -1.53
CA GLU A 18 19.89 4.44 -0.66
C GLU A 18 19.04 5.71 -0.44
N ARG A 19 19.70 6.85 -0.19
CA ARG A 19 19.00 8.14 -0.07
C ARG A 19 18.30 8.56 -1.35
N ALA A 20 18.97 8.42 -2.50
CA ALA A 20 18.39 8.77 -3.79
C ALA A 20 17.17 7.91 -4.11
N ALA A 21 17.24 6.59 -3.87
CA ALA A 21 16.14 5.68 -4.06
C ALA A 21 14.96 6.02 -3.12
N ALA A 22 15.23 6.30 -1.85
CA ALA A 22 14.20 6.69 -0.88
C ALA A 22 13.53 8.03 -1.22
N ILE A 23 14.28 9.00 -1.77
CA ILE A 23 13.69 10.27 -2.25
C ILE A 23 12.80 10.02 -3.47
N LEU A 24 13.26 9.20 -4.43
CA LEU A 24 12.47 8.86 -5.62
C LEU A 24 11.15 8.19 -5.22
N GLU A 25 11.21 7.20 -4.33
CA GLU A 25 10.02 6.52 -3.77
C GLU A 25 9.09 7.53 -3.10
N ALA A 26 9.60 8.44 -2.26
CA ALA A 26 8.79 9.47 -1.61
C ALA A 26 8.05 10.37 -2.61
N VAL A 27 8.68 10.73 -3.72
CA VAL A 27 8.05 11.54 -4.79
C VAL A 27 6.93 10.76 -5.49
N ILE A 28 7.17 9.48 -5.81
CA ILE A 28 6.16 8.61 -6.42
C ILE A 28 4.96 8.43 -5.49
N LEU A 29 5.21 8.17 -4.21
CA LEU A 29 4.16 8.04 -3.19
C LEU A 29 3.35 9.31 -3.02
N ALA A 30 3.99 10.48 -3.03
CA ALA A 30 3.31 11.77 -2.97
C ALA A 30 2.42 11.98 -4.21
N ALA A 31 2.90 11.59 -5.41
CA ALA A 31 2.09 11.63 -6.63
C ALA A 31 0.90 10.67 -6.57
N LEU A 32 1.07 9.46 -6.05
CA LEU A 32 -0.02 8.49 -5.84
C LEU A 32 -1.05 9.00 -4.80
N ALA A 33 -0.60 9.62 -3.71
CA ALA A 33 -1.48 10.24 -2.73
C ALA A 33 -2.32 11.36 -3.37
N ALA A 34 -1.68 12.25 -4.13
CA ALA A 34 -2.34 13.34 -4.84
C ALA A 34 -3.34 12.81 -5.89
N LEU A 35 -2.96 11.78 -6.66
CA LEU A 35 -3.84 11.11 -7.62
C LEU A 35 -5.09 10.55 -6.92
N CYS A 36 -4.91 9.78 -5.84
CA CYS A 36 -6.03 9.19 -5.12
C CYS A 36 -6.93 10.28 -4.50
N LEU A 37 -6.35 11.34 -3.97
CA LEU A 37 -7.10 12.49 -3.45
C LEU A 37 -7.90 13.18 -4.55
N HIS A 38 -7.31 13.40 -5.72
CA HIS A 38 -8.01 13.94 -6.91
C HIS A 38 -9.17 13.04 -7.33
N LEU A 39 -8.95 11.73 -7.41
CA LEU A 39 -10.00 10.74 -7.74
C LEU A 39 -11.12 10.74 -6.68
N TYR A 40 -10.78 10.91 -5.40
CA TYR A 40 -11.78 11.07 -4.35
C TYR A 40 -12.63 12.32 -4.56
N TRP A 41 -12.05 13.45 -4.85
CA TRP A 41 -12.80 14.70 -5.10
C TRP A 41 -13.69 14.58 -6.33
N ARG A 42 -13.21 13.89 -7.38
CA ARG A 42 -13.94 13.75 -8.66
C ARG A 42 -15.07 12.74 -8.59
N TYR A 43 -14.84 11.58 -7.95
CA TYR A 43 -15.78 10.44 -7.96
C TYR A 43 -16.49 10.22 -6.63
N ARG A 44 -16.06 10.85 -5.56
CA ARG A 44 -16.62 10.74 -4.19
C ARG A 44 -16.68 9.32 -3.63
N LYS A 45 -15.86 8.39 -4.15
CA LYS A 45 -15.81 7.02 -3.67
C LYS A 45 -14.87 6.92 -2.45
N PRO A 46 -15.33 6.44 -1.27
CA PRO A 46 -14.57 6.51 -0.01
C PRO A 46 -13.24 5.76 -0.04
N TYR A 47 -13.12 4.69 -0.82
CA TYR A 47 -11.86 3.92 -0.90
C TYR A 47 -10.70 4.73 -1.47
N PHE A 48 -10.95 5.73 -2.33
CA PHE A 48 -9.88 6.63 -2.80
C PHE A 48 -9.33 7.50 -1.68
N ALA A 49 -10.17 7.95 -0.74
CA ALA A 49 -9.68 8.70 0.43
C ALA A 49 -8.78 7.82 1.31
N TRP A 50 -9.11 6.54 1.49
CA TRP A 50 -8.30 5.60 2.23
C TRP A 50 -6.98 5.27 1.52
N PHE A 51 -6.98 5.11 0.18
CA PHE A 51 -5.75 5.01 -0.59
C PHE A 51 -4.88 6.26 -0.45
N ALA A 52 -5.48 7.45 -0.55
CA ALA A 52 -4.74 8.72 -0.38
C ALA A 52 -4.13 8.82 1.03
N ALA A 53 -4.87 8.43 2.08
CA ALA A 53 -4.37 8.39 3.45
C ALA A 53 -3.22 7.37 3.61
N ALA A 54 -3.34 6.19 3.00
CA ALA A 54 -2.30 5.17 3.02
C ALA A 54 -1.00 5.66 2.37
N TRP A 55 -1.08 6.22 1.18
CA TRP A 55 0.08 6.79 0.49
C TRP A 55 0.67 8.00 1.23
N GLY A 56 -0.16 8.83 1.83
CA GLY A 56 0.30 9.93 2.69
C GLY A 56 1.07 9.44 3.92
N MET A 57 0.60 8.39 4.59
CA MET A 57 1.34 7.76 5.69
C MET A 57 2.64 7.13 5.22
N TYR A 58 2.66 6.58 4.00
CA TYR A 58 3.88 6.05 3.42
C TYR A 58 4.91 7.15 3.13
N VAL A 59 4.49 8.32 2.63
CA VAL A 59 5.38 9.50 2.51
C VAL A 59 5.98 9.85 3.86
N LEU A 60 5.19 9.85 4.95
CA LEU A 60 5.69 10.09 6.31
C LEU A 60 6.68 9.00 6.76
N ARG A 61 6.46 7.74 6.37
CA ARG A 61 7.42 6.65 6.56
C ARG A 61 8.76 6.98 5.87
N MET A 62 8.73 7.42 4.60
CA MET A 62 9.94 7.77 3.85
C MET A 62 10.66 8.95 4.46
N TRP A 63 9.94 9.96 4.91
CA TRP A 63 10.54 11.07 5.65
C TRP A 63 11.20 10.62 6.95
N ALA A 64 10.57 9.71 7.69
CA ALA A 64 11.13 9.18 8.93
C ALA A 64 12.43 8.38 8.67
N ILE A 65 12.50 7.53 7.63
CA ILE A 65 13.72 6.80 7.32
C ILE A 65 14.84 7.72 6.83
N LEU A 66 14.55 8.72 5.99
CA LEU A 66 15.51 9.72 5.55
C LEU A 66 16.06 10.54 6.74
N SER A 67 15.19 10.90 7.69
CA SER A 67 15.59 11.57 8.93
C SER A 67 16.45 10.67 9.81
N PHE A 68 16.18 9.37 9.86
CA PHE A 68 17.01 8.39 10.55
C PHE A 68 18.39 8.27 9.89
N LEU A 69 18.46 8.15 8.57
CA LEU A 69 19.72 8.06 7.82
C LEU A 69 20.60 9.30 7.99
N THR A 70 20.01 10.46 8.31
CA THR A 70 20.77 11.71 8.52
C THR A 70 21.16 11.93 9.97
N THR A 71 20.28 11.60 10.92
CA THR A 71 20.46 11.95 12.35
C THR A 71 20.83 10.78 13.25
N ALA A 72 20.65 9.55 12.77
CA ALA A 72 20.82 8.31 13.51
C ALA A 72 20.00 8.24 14.83
N ARG A 73 18.93 9.02 14.95
CA ARG A 73 18.08 9.05 16.16
C ARG A 73 17.08 7.89 16.12
N PRO A 74 17.03 7.00 17.14
CA PRO A 74 16.12 5.85 17.18
C PRO A 74 14.64 6.21 17.04
N GLY A 75 14.24 7.42 17.50
CA GLY A 75 12.86 7.90 17.39
C GLY A 75 12.36 7.97 15.93
N TRP A 76 13.23 8.27 14.97
CA TRP A 76 12.85 8.24 13.55
C TRP A 76 12.64 6.83 13.02
N LEU A 77 13.43 5.86 13.48
CA LEU A 77 13.23 4.46 13.14
C LEU A 77 11.91 3.93 13.76
N TYR A 78 11.57 4.38 14.97
CA TYR A 78 10.27 4.10 15.59
C TYR A 78 9.12 4.56 14.69
N TRP A 79 9.11 5.83 14.29
CA TRP A 79 8.06 6.37 13.43
C TRP A 79 8.02 5.72 12.05
N HIS A 80 9.18 5.39 11.48
CA HIS A 80 9.25 4.62 10.23
C HIS A 80 8.48 3.29 10.34
N GLN A 81 8.69 2.53 11.40
CA GLN A 81 7.99 1.25 11.60
C GLN A 81 6.49 1.45 11.89
N VAL A 82 6.12 2.44 12.67
CA VAL A 82 4.72 2.76 12.96
C VAL A 82 3.96 3.09 11.68
N PHE A 83 4.49 4.02 10.88
CA PHE A 83 3.86 4.41 9.62
C PHE A 83 3.80 3.25 8.62
N THR A 84 4.82 2.37 8.58
CA THR A 84 4.79 1.16 7.76
C THR A 84 3.57 0.28 8.10
N GLY A 85 3.36 0.00 9.37
CA GLY A 85 2.22 -0.80 9.82
C GLY A 85 0.87 -0.14 9.56
N TRP A 86 0.76 1.17 9.83
CA TRP A 86 -0.48 1.90 9.58
C TRP A 86 -0.79 2.04 8.08
N THR A 87 0.22 2.18 7.22
CA THR A 87 0.03 2.16 5.76
C THR A 87 -0.58 0.85 5.31
N ALA A 88 -0.04 -0.30 5.77
CA ALA A 88 -0.58 -1.60 5.41
C ALA A 88 -2.02 -1.78 5.85
N LEU A 89 -2.38 -1.32 7.05
CA LEU A 89 -3.77 -1.33 7.53
C LEU A 89 -4.68 -0.42 6.73
N ALA A 90 -4.21 0.76 6.34
CA ALA A 90 -5.01 1.68 5.54
C ALA A 90 -5.24 1.16 4.11
N LEU A 91 -4.25 0.49 3.49
CA LEU A 91 -4.40 -0.20 2.20
C LEU A 91 -5.41 -1.35 2.30
N LEU A 92 -5.30 -2.17 3.35
CA LEU A 92 -6.28 -3.23 3.61
C LEU A 92 -7.69 -2.66 3.82
N TRP A 93 -7.80 -1.58 4.58
CA TRP A 93 -9.08 -0.91 4.80
C TRP A 93 -9.65 -0.32 3.51
N ALA A 94 -8.82 0.29 2.66
CA ALA A 94 -9.21 0.78 1.33
C ALA A 94 -9.79 -0.35 0.47
N ALA A 95 -9.15 -1.52 0.44
CA ALA A 95 -9.63 -2.70 -0.27
C ALA A 95 -10.96 -3.22 0.29
N LEU A 96 -11.11 -3.26 1.60
CA LEU A 96 -12.36 -3.66 2.25
C LEU A 96 -13.50 -2.69 1.93
N VAL A 97 -13.24 -1.37 1.99
CA VAL A 97 -14.22 -0.32 1.63
C VAL A 97 -14.59 -0.38 0.15
N PHE A 98 -13.66 -0.77 -0.72
CA PHE A 98 -13.93 -0.97 -2.14
C PHE A 98 -14.92 -2.13 -2.40
N VAL A 99 -14.74 -3.27 -1.73
CA VAL A 99 -15.56 -4.48 -1.98
C VAL A 99 -16.88 -4.45 -1.21
N ARG A 100 -16.86 -3.88 -0.01
CA ARG A 100 -18.03 -3.80 0.89
C ARG A 100 -17.87 -2.61 1.81
N GLN A 101 -18.97 -2.14 2.41
CA GLN A 101 -18.89 -1.16 3.49
C GLN A 101 -18.63 -1.88 4.83
N PRO A 102 -17.39 -1.94 5.31
CA PRO A 102 -17.07 -2.62 6.55
C PRO A 102 -17.68 -1.85 7.73
N ARG A 103 -18.33 -2.56 8.64
CA ARG A 103 -18.77 -1.98 9.90
C ARG A 103 -17.58 -1.87 10.83
N TRP A 104 -17.39 -0.69 11.43
CA TRP A 104 -16.37 -0.51 12.43
C TRP A 104 -16.61 -1.43 13.64
N ARG A 105 -15.54 -2.10 14.11
CA ARG A 105 -15.55 -2.93 15.31
C ARG A 105 -14.42 -2.46 16.24
N HIS A 106 -14.66 -2.45 17.54
CA HIS A 106 -13.64 -2.07 18.53
C HIS A 106 -12.35 -2.90 18.43
N ALA A 107 -12.45 -4.16 18.00
CA ALA A 107 -11.28 -5.02 17.76
C ALA A 107 -10.28 -4.44 16.74
N TYR A 108 -10.73 -3.61 15.79
CA TYR A 108 -9.82 -2.99 14.82
C TYR A 108 -8.89 -1.96 15.45
N PHE A 109 -9.31 -1.37 16.59
CA PHE A 109 -8.46 -0.47 17.35
C PHE A 109 -7.26 -1.21 17.95
N LEU A 110 -7.45 -2.44 18.43
CA LEU A 110 -6.36 -3.27 18.95
C LEU A 110 -5.34 -3.60 17.85
N VAL A 111 -5.82 -3.89 16.63
CA VAL A 111 -4.94 -4.11 15.47
C VAL A 111 -4.16 -2.85 15.10
N ALA A 112 -4.80 -1.67 15.16
CA ALA A 112 -4.15 -0.38 14.90
C ALA A 112 -3.12 0.02 15.98
N LEU A 113 -3.26 -0.50 17.21
CA LEU A 113 -2.29 -0.29 18.29
C LEU A 113 -1.06 -1.18 18.17
N PHE A 114 -1.11 -2.29 17.42
CA PHE A 114 0.02 -3.20 17.28
C PHE A 114 1.29 -2.49 16.74
N PRO A 115 1.26 -1.71 15.63
CA PRO A 115 2.45 -1.05 15.11
C PRO A 115 3.16 -0.16 16.14
N PRO A 116 2.52 0.79 16.84
CA PRO A 116 3.21 1.63 17.80
C PRO A 116 3.73 0.87 19.02
N VAL A 117 2.96 -0.10 19.55
CA VAL A 117 3.38 -0.88 20.72
C VAL A 117 4.56 -1.78 20.35
N TRP A 118 4.46 -2.52 19.24
CA TRP A 118 5.54 -3.40 18.81
C TRP A 118 6.80 -2.62 18.43
N SER A 119 6.66 -1.52 17.70
CA SER A 119 7.81 -0.67 17.32
C SER A 119 8.56 -0.14 18.54
N TYR A 120 7.82 0.22 19.61
CA TYR A 120 8.44 0.65 20.88
C TYR A 120 9.26 -0.50 21.49
N ILE A 121 8.67 -1.69 21.60
CA ILE A 121 9.36 -2.87 22.14
C ILE A 121 10.58 -3.22 21.28
N ALA A 122 10.40 -3.29 19.97
CA ALA A 122 11.44 -3.67 19.03
C ALA A 122 12.66 -2.74 19.07
N ILE A 123 12.45 -1.42 19.18
CA ILE A 123 13.52 -0.43 19.06
C ILE A 123 14.16 -0.12 20.41
N TYR A 124 13.40 -0.14 21.50
CA TYR A 124 13.90 0.33 22.79
C TYR A 124 14.15 -0.80 23.81
N ARG A 125 13.63 -2.02 23.56
CA ARG A 125 13.70 -3.13 24.51
C ARG A 125 14.42 -4.36 23.99
N LEU A 126 14.41 -4.61 22.67
CA LEU A 126 15.04 -5.79 22.08
C LEU A 126 16.42 -5.42 21.51
N ASP A 127 17.40 -6.29 21.79
CA ASP A 127 18.78 -6.11 21.30
C ASP A 127 19.08 -6.95 20.05
N HIS A 128 18.17 -7.85 19.66
CA HIS A 128 18.36 -8.76 18.54
C HIS A 128 17.50 -8.37 17.34
N PHE A 129 18.13 -8.03 16.22
CA PHE A 129 17.48 -7.52 15.03
C PHE A 129 16.36 -8.43 14.50
N VAL A 130 16.62 -9.73 14.34
CA VAL A 130 15.63 -10.67 13.76
C VAL A 130 14.36 -10.73 14.61
N TRP A 131 14.51 -10.85 15.93
CA TRP A 131 13.35 -10.88 16.84
C TRP A 131 12.60 -9.56 16.89
N ALA A 132 13.28 -8.43 16.70
CA ALA A 132 12.65 -7.13 16.62
C ALA A 132 11.89 -6.92 15.31
N ALA A 133 12.45 -7.38 14.19
CA ALA A 133 11.90 -7.17 12.85
C ALA A 133 10.80 -8.18 12.48
N LEU A 134 10.91 -9.44 12.89
CA LEU A 134 10.05 -10.55 12.46
C LEU A 134 8.55 -10.25 12.64
N PRO A 135 8.04 -9.85 13.82
CA PRO A 135 6.60 -9.60 13.98
C PRO A 135 6.10 -8.44 13.13
N ALA A 136 6.90 -7.37 12.97
CA ALA A 136 6.54 -6.23 12.14
C ALA A 136 6.47 -6.61 10.66
N VAL A 137 7.43 -7.40 10.18
CA VAL A 137 7.46 -7.88 8.79
C VAL A 137 6.32 -8.86 8.52
N LEU A 138 6.06 -9.79 9.42
CA LEU A 138 4.91 -10.69 9.28
C LEU A 138 3.59 -9.92 9.26
N PHE A 139 3.42 -8.95 10.16
CA PHE A 139 2.23 -8.11 10.19
C PHE A 139 2.04 -7.36 8.86
N LEU A 140 3.10 -6.72 8.34
CA LEU A 140 3.09 -6.02 7.06
C LEU A 140 2.76 -6.96 5.90
N SER A 141 3.45 -8.11 5.81
CA SER A 141 3.21 -9.11 4.79
C SER A 141 1.77 -9.62 4.82
N PHE A 142 1.25 -10.01 5.99
CA PHE A 142 -0.14 -10.48 6.12
C PHE A 142 -1.16 -9.41 5.73
N ALA A 143 -0.99 -8.16 6.15
CA ALA A 143 -1.90 -7.09 5.79
C ALA A 143 -1.89 -6.82 4.27
N THR A 144 -0.72 -6.84 3.65
CA THR A 144 -0.54 -6.65 2.20
C THR A 144 -1.11 -7.84 1.41
N LEU A 145 -0.84 -9.08 1.83
CA LEU A 145 -1.43 -10.29 1.23
C LEU A 145 -2.96 -10.31 1.36
N ALA A 146 -3.49 -9.91 2.53
CA ALA A 146 -4.93 -9.80 2.73
C ALA A 146 -5.57 -8.76 1.81
N THR A 147 -4.87 -7.63 1.56
CA THR A 147 -5.28 -6.63 0.58
C THR A 147 -5.36 -7.23 -0.82
N GLY A 148 -4.31 -7.93 -1.25
CA GLY A 148 -4.28 -8.65 -2.53
C GLY A 148 -5.37 -9.71 -2.65
N TRP A 149 -5.62 -10.45 -1.57
CA TRP A 149 -6.70 -11.45 -1.53
C TRP A 149 -8.10 -10.83 -1.67
N VAL A 150 -8.35 -9.68 -1.09
CA VAL A 150 -9.62 -8.95 -1.25
C VAL A 150 -9.84 -8.58 -2.71
N PHE A 151 -8.82 -8.04 -3.40
CA PHE A 151 -8.90 -7.72 -4.82
C PHE A 151 -8.99 -8.96 -5.70
N PHE A 152 -8.29 -10.04 -5.37
CA PHE A 152 -8.38 -11.32 -6.08
C PHE A 152 -9.81 -11.88 -6.05
N ARG A 153 -10.44 -11.89 -4.87
CA ARG A 153 -11.83 -12.32 -4.71
C ARG A 153 -12.81 -11.42 -5.46
N HIS A 154 -12.52 -10.14 -5.59
CA HIS A 154 -13.33 -9.25 -6.40
C HIS A 154 -13.13 -9.54 -7.89
N PHE A 155 -11.89 -9.68 -8.34
CA PHE A 155 -11.55 -10.05 -9.72
C PHE A 155 -12.19 -11.36 -10.15
N ASP A 156 -12.15 -12.40 -9.31
CA ASP A 156 -12.76 -13.71 -9.57
C ASP A 156 -14.28 -13.62 -9.79
N ARG A 157 -14.97 -12.69 -9.12
CA ARG A 157 -16.43 -12.54 -9.21
C ARG A 157 -16.90 -11.61 -10.32
N VAL A 158 -16.20 -10.53 -10.54
CA VAL A 158 -16.66 -9.40 -11.36
C VAL A 158 -15.78 -9.22 -12.60
N GLY A 159 -14.56 -9.76 -12.58
CA GLY A 159 -13.53 -9.49 -13.59
C GLY A 159 -12.96 -8.07 -13.47
N GLY A 160 -12.33 -7.63 -14.56
CA GLY A 160 -11.76 -6.29 -14.69
C GLY A 160 -10.24 -6.27 -14.54
N THR A 161 -9.57 -5.61 -15.48
CA THR A 161 -8.11 -5.57 -15.57
C THR A 161 -7.50 -4.88 -14.35
N GLY A 162 -8.15 -3.83 -13.84
CA GLY A 162 -7.67 -3.07 -12.68
C GLY A 162 -7.66 -3.91 -11.40
N ALA A 163 -8.73 -4.68 -11.15
CA ALA A 163 -8.81 -5.56 -9.97
C ALA A 163 -7.78 -6.69 -10.04
N GLY A 164 -7.56 -7.28 -11.23
CA GLY A 164 -6.55 -8.32 -11.44
C GLY A 164 -5.13 -7.80 -11.20
N LEU A 165 -4.80 -6.62 -11.73
CA LEU A 165 -3.49 -6.01 -11.52
C LEU A 165 -3.25 -5.66 -10.04
N LEU A 166 -4.25 -5.10 -9.35
CA LEU A 166 -4.14 -4.83 -7.91
C LEU A 166 -3.95 -6.11 -7.10
N ALA A 167 -4.71 -7.18 -7.42
CA ALA A 167 -4.56 -8.46 -6.77
C ALA A 167 -3.13 -9.01 -6.91
N GLY A 168 -2.62 -9.09 -8.14
CA GLY A 168 -1.27 -9.57 -8.42
C GLY A 168 -0.20 -8.72 -7.74
N SER A 169 -0.30 -7.39 -7.85
CA SER A 169 0.67 -6.46 -7.26
C SER A 169 0.74 -6.60 -5.74
N PHE A 170 -0.40 -6.61 -5.04
CA PHE A 170 -0.40 -6.73 -3.58
C PHE A 170 0.01 -8.12 -3.10
N LEU A 171 -0.32 -9.21 -3.82
CA LEU A 171 0.12 -10.55 -3.46
C LEU A 171 1.64 -10.68 -3.60
N LEU A 172 2.21 -10.24 -4.72
CA LEU A 172 3.66 -10.28 -4.93
C LEU A 172 4.39 -9.35 -3.96
N TRP A 173 3.88 -8.16 -3.73
CA TRP A 173 4.45 -7.21 -2.77
C TRP A 173 4.43 -7.76 -1.33
N GLY A 174 3.32 -8.41 -0.93
CA GLY A 174 3.24 -9.07 0.37
C GLY A 174 4.25 -10.19 0.56
N ILE A 175 4.56 -10.95 -0.49
CA ILE A 175 5.62 -11.97 -0.47
C ILE A 175 6.99 -11.29 -0.39
N HIS A 176 7.21 -10.22 -1.16
CA HIS A 176 8.47 -9.46 -1.17
C HIS A 176 8.82 -8.90 0.21
N HIS A 177 7.84 -8.52 1.04
CA HIS A 177 8.13 -8.07 2.40
C HIS A 177 8.86 -9.12 3.25
N LEU A 178 8.71 -10.43 2.96
CA LEU A 178 9.38 -11.50 3.71
C LEU A 178 10.89 -11.58 3.42
N ASP A 179 11.34 -11.18 2.24
CA ASP A 179 12.75 -11.22 1.86
C ASP A 179 13.59 -10.21 2.66
N TYR A 180 12.97 -9.12 3.15
CA TYR A 180 13.62 -8.15 4.01
C TYR A 180 14.31 -8.77 5.23
N LEU A 181 13.69 -9.77 5.86
CA LEU A 181 14.28 -10.47 7.01
C LEU A 181 15.58 -11.19 6.64
N ILE A 182 15.59 -11.81 5.46
CA ILE A 182 16.73 -12.61 4.98
C ILE A 182 17.84 -11.68 4.53
N LEU A 183 17.54 -10.73 3.66
CA LEU A 183 18.52 -9.82 3.05
C LEU A 183 19.16 -8.89 4.08
N ARG A 184 18.34 -8.35 4.99
CA ARG A 184 18.84 -7.44 6.03
C ARG A 184 19.65 -8.16 7.11
N ALA A 185 19.25 -9.37 7.49
CA ALA A 185 19.99 -10.18 8.46
C ALA A 185 21.36 -10.59 7.93
N GLN A 186 21.51 -10.76 6.62
CA GLN A 186 22.77 -11.08 5.96
C GLN A 186 23.65 -9.84 5.68
N GLY A 187 23.20 -8.64 6.06
CA GLY A 187 23.91 -7.41 5.75
C GLY A 187 23.87 -7.00 4.27
N ALA A 188 23.09 -7.70 3.47
CA ALA A 188 22.93 -7.48 2.03
C ALA A 188 21.84 -6.43 1.72
N TRP A 189 21.62 -5.46 2.61
CA TRP A 189 20.70 -4.38 2.33
C TRP A 189 21.24 -3.56 1.15
N ASN A 190 20.56 -3.70 0.05
CA ASN A 190 20.84 -3.00 -1.19
C ASN A 190 19.69 -2.02 -1.50
N PRO A 191 19.91 -0.95 -2.25
CA PRO A 191 18.85 -0.05 -2.74
C PRO A 191 17.77 -0.77 -3.57
N TRP A 192 18.00 -2.03 -3.94
CA TRP A 192 17.06 -2.89 -4.66
C TRP A 192 15.70 -3.03 -3.97
N GLY A 193 15.63 -3.05 -2.64
CA GLY A 193 14.37 -3.07 -1.91
C GLY A 193 13.48 -1.88 -2.26
N TYR A 194 14.04 -0.67 -2.30
CA TYR A 194 13.32 0.54 -2.71
C TYR A 194 12.85 0.49 -4.17
N TYR A 195 13.67 -0.01 -5.09
CA TYR A 195 13.27 -0.13 -6.49
C TYR A 195 12.16 -1.15 -6.71
N LEU A 196 12.15 -2.24 -5.97
CA LEU A 196 11.06 -3.22 -5.99
C LEU A 196 9.78 -2.64 -5.36
N ASP A 197 9.89 -1.91 -4.26
CA ASP A 197 8.76 -1.19 -3.68
C ASP A 197 8.16 -0.20 -4.71
N ILE A 198 8.98 0.63 -5.35
CA ILE A 198 8.58 1.54 -6.43
C ILE A 198 7.85 0.81 -7.57
N PHE A 199 8.37 -0.34 -7.99
CA PHE A 199 7.71 -1.14 -9.03
C PHE A 199 6.30 -1.56 -8.61
N PHE A 200 6.14 -2.08 -7.39
CA PHE A 200 4.82 -2.47 -6.88
C PHE A 200 3.89 -1.28 -6.69
N GLU A 201 4.40 -0.15 -6.20
CA GLU A 201 3.63 1.09 -6.03
C GLU A 201 3.09 1.62 -7.36
N LEU A 202 3.92 1.64 -8.41
CA LEU A 202 3.51 2.02 -9.76
C LEU A 202 2.49 1.04 -10.33
N ALA A 203 2.66 -0.26 -10.10
CA ALA A 203 1.71 -1.27 -10.52
C ALA A 203 0.36 -1.11 -9.80
N VAL A 204 0.37 -0.82 -8.49
CA VAL A 204 -0.85 -0.50 -7.72
C VAL A 204 -1.48 0.80 -8.22
N GLY A 205 -0.71 1.86 -8.46
CA GLY A 205 -1.21 3.12 -9.04
C GLY A 205 -1.89 2.90 -10.39
N THR A 206 -1.25 2.12 -11.27
CA THR A 206 -1.82 1.71 -12.56
C THR A 206 -3.10 0.91 -12.37
N GLY A 207 -3.13 -0.03 -11.44
CA GLY A 207 -4.32 -0.82 -11.10
C GLY A 207 -5.49 0.06 -10.63
N ILE A 208 -5.23 1.10 -9.82
CA ILE A 208 -6.24 2.07 -9.39
C ILE A 208 -6.81 2.83 -10.59
N LEU A 209 -5.98 3.29 -11.53
CA LEU A 209 -6.44 3.96 -12.75
C LEU A 209 -7.28 3.04 -13.63
N LEU A 210 -6.85 1.79 -13.79
CA LEU A 210 -7.61 0.79 -14.55
C LEU A 210 -8.94 0.45 -13.89
N LEU A 211 -9.05 0.45 -12.55
CA LEU A 211 -10.34 0.31 -11.86
C LEU A 211 -11.31 1.44 -12.25
N VAL A 212 -10.82 2.67 -12.35
CA VAL A 212 -11.66 3.80 -12.80
C VAL A 212 -12.11 3.60 -14.23
N LEU A 213 -11.23 3.16 -15.12
CA LEU A 213 -11.57 2.88 -16.52
C LEU A 213 -12.57 1.73 -16.66
N ASP A 214 -12.39 0.65 -15.90
CA ASP A 214 -13.32 -0.48 -15.88
C ASP A 214 -14.71 -0.07 -15.41
N ASP A 215 -14.79 0.82 -14.43
CA ASP A 215 -16.05 1.35 -13.88
C ASP A 215 -16.76 2.28 -14.88
N LEU A 216 -16.00 3.16 -15.57
CA LEU A 216 -16.52 4.03 -16.61
C LEU A 216 -17.05 3.20 -17.81
N ARG A 217 -16.33 2.18 -18.24
CA ARG A 217 -16.77 1.30 -19.35
C ARG A 217 -18.06 0.58 -19.00
N ARG A 218 -18.19 0.08 -17.78
CA ARG A 218 -19.42 -0.56 -17.30
C ARG A 218 -20.60 0.41 -17.29
N GLY A 219 -20.37 1.63 -16.81
CA GLY A 219 -21.39 2.68 -16.81
C GLY A 219 -21.89 3.04 -18.23
N LEU A 220 -20.98 3.19 -19.18
CA LEU A 220 -21.30 3.48 -20.58
C LEU A 220 -22.06 2.31 -21.23
N GLY A 221 -21.67 1.06 -20.96
CA GLY A 221 -22.38 -0.13 -21.45
C GLY A 221 -23.81 -0.23 -20.94
N ALA A 222 -24.04 0.11 -19.66
CA ALA A 222 -25.39 0.14 -19.08
C ALA A 222 -26.28 1.22 -19.71
N LEU A 223 -25.74 2.41 -19.98
CA LEU A 223 -26.46 3.48 -20.68
C LEU A 223 -26.80 3.10 -22.12
N GLY A 224 -25.89 2.43 -22.83
CA GLY A 224 -26.12 1.92 -24.18
C GLY A 224 -27.25 0.88 -24.24
N ALA A 225 -27.32 -0.02 -23.27
CA ALA A 225 -28.40 -1.00 -23.18
C ALA A 225 -29.76 -0.34 -22.94
N LEU A 226 -29.85 0.60 -21.99
CA LEU A 226 -31.06 1.36 -21.73
C LEU A 226 -31.58 2.14 -22.96
N SER A 227 -30.67 2.77 -23.71
CA SER A 227 -31.05 3.49 -24.92
C SER A 227 -31.58 2.57 -26.01
N GLY A 228 -31.03 1.36 -26.14
CA GLY A 228 -31.50 0.32 -27.07
C GLY A 228 -32.91 -0.18 -26.73
N ASP A 229 -33.18 -0.36 -25.43
CA ASP A 229 -34.50 -0.81 -24.95
C ASP A 229 -35.56 0.27 -25.16
N LEU A 230 -35.26 1.54 -24.92
CA LEU A 230 -36.18 2.66 -25.19
C LEU A 230 -36.49 2.81 -26.68
N GLN A 231 -35.52 2.58 -27.57
CA GLN A 231 -35.75 2.61 -29.01
C GLN A 231 -36.66 1.45 -29.49
N ARG A 232 -36.55 0.27 -28.88
CA ARG A 232 -37.43 -0.86 -29.19
C ARG A 232 -38.86 -0.60 -28.75
N ALA A 233 -39.06 -0.15 -27.49
CA ALA A 233 -40.34 0.21 -26.96
C ALA A 233 -41.07 1.28 -27.80
N GLY A 234 -40.34 2.33 -28.23
CA GLY A 234 -40.91 3.39 -29.07
C GLY A 234 -41.27 2.95 -30.51
N ARG A 235 -40.72 1.84 -31.01
CA ARG A 235 -41.14 1.24 -32.28
C ARG A 235 -42.41 0.40 -32.15
N GLU A 236 -42.49 -0.35 -31.07
CA GLU A 236 -43.70 -1.18 -30.79
C GLU A 236 -44.95 -0.31 -30.62
N ASP A 237 -44.83 0.91 -30.03
CA ASP A 237 -45.97 1.86 -29.93
C ASP A 237 -46.37 2.53 -31.27
N GLN A 238 -45.50 2.50 -32.27
CA GLN A 238 -45.79 3.07 -33.62
C GLN A 238 -46.46 2.06 -34.58
N ASP A 239 -46.37 0.77 -34.27
CA ASP A 239 -46.89 -0.32 -35.09
C ASP A 239 -48.30 -0.76 -34.65
N VAL A 240 -48.91 -0.10 -33.65
CA VAL A 240 -50.29 -0.28 -33.15
C VAL A 240 -51.15 0.92 -33.60
#